data_6d2e05d27c2b324fc23d5bd323d41f20
#
_entry.id   6d2e05d27c2b324fc23d5bd323d41f20
#
_cell.length_a   1.000
_cell.length_b   1.000
_cell.length_c   1.000
_cell.angle_alpha   90.00
_cell.angle_beta   90.00
_cell.angle_gamma   90.00
#
_symmetry.space_group_name_H-M   'P 1'
#
loop_
_entity.id
_entity.type
_entity.pdbx_description
1 polymer ?
#
loop_
_entity_poly.entity_id
_entity_poly.type
_entity_poly.pdbx_seq_one_letter_code
_entity_poly.pdbx_strand_id
1 'polypeptide(L)'
;MGAPRRIGFVSTRFHGTDGVTLEARKWADILRGMGHSCYWMAGLLDAPAAVSHEAPLAFFNHPEVLAVQEKLFGVTVRPRAVTNEIQALKERLKDEIYRFIEKFRIEVLIPENIHAIPMHVPLGLAMTEVIAETGLPTIAHHHDFAWERERFVVSAINDYLRAAFPGALPRVEHVVINSMAQKELARRCSLPSAVIPNVLDFETPPPGIDGYNADLRREIGLRDDDIFILQPTRVVMRKGIEHAIELVRRLEDSRAKLVISHPAGDEGGGYIQMLRERIADARIDVRFIADRVGEQRGVNAGGRKIYTLADVYPHADLVTYPSHYEGFGNAFLEAIYFRRPVVVNKYAVYARDIDPLGFKTIEMTQLVTNEVVAQTRAVLADRAQREAWAEANFALGVKYFSYAVARRKLAARLANLYGEGV
;
A
#
# COMPACT_ATOMS: atom_id res chain seq x y z
N MET A 1 -14.85 18.39 18.25
CA MET A 1 -14.27 18.27 16.88
C MET A 1 -13.78 19.66 16.50
N GLY A 2 -12.53 19.79 16.01
CA GLY A 2 -11.98 21.08 15.55
C GLY A 2 -12.78 21.64 14.35
N ALA A 3 -12.51 22.92 13.98
CA ALA A 3 -13.18 23.55 12.85
C ALA A 3 -12.91 22.79 11.54
N PRO A 4 -13.89 22.74 10.59
CA PRO A 4 -13.68 22.19 9.26
C PRO A 4 -12.46 22.81 8.58
N ARG A 5 -11.64 21.99 7.93
CA ARG A 5 -10.40 22.40 7.25
C ARG A 5 -10.39 21.96 5.79
N ARG A 6 -9.64 22.69 4.97
CA ARG A 6 -9.38 22.39 3.57
C ARG A 6 -8.02 21.71 3.47
N ILE A 7 -8.03 20.42 3.21
CA ILE A 7 -6.84 19.55 3.27
C ILE A 7 -6.39 19.19 1.87
N GLY A 8 -5.12 19.46 1.55
CA GLY A 8 -4.51 19.18 0.27
C GLY A 8 -3.60 17.96 0.33
N PHE A 9 -3.99 16.88 -0.35
CA PHE A 9 -3.13 15.72 -0.59
C PHE A 9 -2.24 16.00 -1.79
N VAL A 10 -0.94 15.76 -1.65
CA VAL A 10 0.03 15.94 -2.72
C VAL A 10 0.87 14.68 -2.88
N SER A 11 1.00 14.18 -4.12
CA SER A 11 1.87 13.06 -4.46
C SER A 11 2.40 13.18 -5.88
N THR A 12 3.25 12.26 -6.28
CA THR A 12 3.65 12.12 -7.68
C THR A 12 2.53 11.51 -8.53
N ARG A 13 1.69 10.67 -7.91
CA ARG A 13 0.56 9.99 -8.55
C ARG A 13 -0.54 9.70 -7.55
N PHE A 14 -1.78 9.94 -7.96
CA PHE A 14 -2.99 9.40 -7.34
C PHE A 14 -3.87 8.78 -8.42
N HIS A 15 -3.45 7.62 -8.89
CA HIS A 15 -4.11 6.91 -9.99
C HIS A 15 -4.01 5.39 -9.79
N GLY A 16 -5.12 4.70 -10.07
CA GLY A 16 -5.16 3.23 -9.98
C GLY A 16 -5.15 2.71 -8.52
N THR A 17 -4.63 1.50 -8.37
CA THR A 17 -4.71 0.69 -7.13
C THR A 17 -3.36 0.47 -6.45
N ASP A 18 -2.41 1.37 -6.61
CA ASP A 18 -1.17 1.27 -5.81
C ASP A 18 -1.43 1.58 -4.33
N GLY A 19 -0.58 1.02 -3.45
CA GLY A 19 -0.80 1.08 -2.01
C GLY A 19 -0.85 2.47 -1.41
N VAL A 20 -0.09 3.45 -1.97
CA VAL A 20 -0.08 4.85 -1.51
C VAL A 20 -1.40 5.53 -1.87
N THR A 21 -1.83 5.39 -3.13
CA THR A 21 -3.10 5.94 -3.62
C THR A 21 -4.29 5.40 -2.82
N LEU A 22 -4.32 4.09 -2.59
CA LEU A 22 -5.41 3.47 -1.84
C LEU A 22 -5.46 3.96 -0.39
N GLU A 23 -4.30 4.08 0.28
CA GLU A 23 -4.27 4.54 1.67
C GLU A 23 -4.60 6.03 1.80
N ALA A 24 -4.12 6.87 0.87
CA ALA A 24 -4.48 8.29 0.82
C ALA A 24 -6.00 8.51 0.63
N ARG A 25 -6.65 7.68 -0.20
CA ARG A 25 -8.12 7.72 -0.37
C ARG A 25 -8.85 7.39 0.92
N LYS A 26 -8.41 6.36 1.66
CA LYS A 26 -8.98 6.01 2.97
C LYS A 26 -8.84 7.15 3.97
N TRP A 27 -7.66 7.79 4.03
CA TRP A 27 -7.46 8.97 4.88
C TRP A 27 -8.39 10.11 4.49
N ALA A 28 -8.56 10.37 3.20
CA ALA A 28 -9.48 11.39 2.72
C ALA A 28 -10.94 11.09 3.10
N ASP A 29 -11.37 9.83 3.02
CA ASP A 29 -12.72 9.42 3.42
C ASP A 29 -12.92 9.58 4.94
N ILE A 30 -11.94 9.22 5.74
CA ILE A 30 -11.94 9.43 7.18
C ILE A 30 -12.02 10.93 7.52
N LEU A 31 -11.21 11.76 6.86
CA LEU A 31 -11.18 13.21 7.08
C LEU A 31 -12.47 13.90 6.62
N ARG A 32 -13.07 13.45 5.51
CA ARG A 32 -14.40 13.91 5.08
C ARG A 32 -15.48 13.53 6.11
N GLY A 33 -15.42 12.32 6.64
CA GLY A 33 -16.27 11.88 7.75
C GLY A 33 -16.10 12.68 9.04
N MET A 34 -14.97 13.39 9.20
CA MET A 34 -14.72 14.36 10.28
C MET A 34 -15.20 15.79 9.94
N GLY A 35 -15.73 16.02 8.74
CA GLY A 35 -16.24 17.33 8.28
C GLY A 35 -15.20 18.17 7.52
N HIS A 36 -14.02 17.63 7.18
CA HIS A 36 -13.02 18.33 6.39
C HIS A 36 -13.29 18.20 4.88
N SER A 37 -12.77 19.15 4.09
CA SER A 37 -12.77 19.08 2.63
C SER A 37 -11.41 18.62 2.13
N CYS A 38 -11.35 17.61 1.22
CA CYS A 38 -10.11 17.03 0.72
C CYS A 38 -9.94 17.32 -0.77
N TYR A 39 -8.74 17.76 -1.14
CA TYR A 39 -8.33 18.13 -2.48
C TYR A 39 -7.04 17.41 -2.86
N TRP A 40 -6.78 17.25 -4.16
CA TRP A 40 -5.72 16.41 -4.68
C TRP A 40 -4.82 17.14 -5.65
N MET A 41 -3.52 16.97 -5.53
CA MET A 41 -2.54 17.41 -6.50
C MET A 41 -1.58 16.28 -6.81
N ALA A 42 -1.40 15.95 -8.08
CA ALA A 42 -0.37 15.01 -8.53
C ALA A 42 -0.05 15.19 -10.02
N GLY A 43 1.00 14.49 -10.48
CA GLY A 43 1.37 14.47 -11.89
C GLY A 43 0.51 13.54 -12.74
N LEU A 44 -0.18 12.57 -12.13
CA LEU A 44 -1.16 11.69 -12.73
C LEU A 44 -2.30 11.48 -11.74
N LEU A 45 -3.51 11.84 -12.14
CA LEU A 45 -4.71 11.86 -11.29
C LEU A 45 -5.88 11.15 -11.94
N ASP A 46 -6.69 10.45 -11.12
CA ASP A 46 -8.02 9.95 -11.50
C ASP A 46 -9.15 10.59 -10.66
N ALA A 47 -8.83 11.60 -9.84
CA ALA A 47 -9.80 12.33 -9.05
C ALA A 47 -10.57 13.36 -9.91
N PRO A 48 -11.85 13.67 -9.57
CA PRO A 48 -12.65 14.65 -10.30
C PRO A 48 -11.98 16.03 -10.36
N ALA A 49 -12.03 16.70 -11.52
CA ALA A 49 -11.40 18.02 -11.74
C ALA A 49 -11.86 19.12 -10.76
N ALA A 50 -13.09 19.00 -10.22
CA ALA A 50 -13.63 19.95 -9.25
C ALA A 50 -12.86 19.99 -7.91
N VAL A 51 -12.15 18.91 -7.57
CA VAL A 51 -11.39 18.76 -6.33
C VAL A 51 -9.91 18.41 -6.57
N SER A 52 -9.45 18.56 -7.81
CA SER A 52 -8.08 18.19 -8.16
C SER A 52 -7.33 19.25 -8.97
N HIS A 53 -6.01 19.21 -8.90
CA HIS A 53 -5.06 19.99 -9.68
C HIS A 53 -4.02 19.03 -10.25
N GLU A 54 -4.14 18.74 -11.55
CA GLU A 54 -3.16 17.93 -12.25
C GLU A 54 -1.97 18.79 -12.66
N ALA A 55 -0.78 18.41 -12.24
CA ALA A 55 0.49 19.03 -12.58
C ALA A 55 1.41 17.98 -13.22
N PRO A 56 1.36 17.76 -14.54
CA PRO A 56 2.05 16.64 -15.20
C PRO A 56 3.53 16.54 -14.85
N LEU A 57 4.21 17.66 -14.60
CA LEU A 57 5.60 17.69 -14.19
C LEU A 57 5.84 17.04 -12.82
N ALA A 58 4.83 16.91 -11.97
CA ALA A 58 4.95 16.22 -10.68
C ALA A 58 4.96 14.67 -10.82
N PHE A 59 4.69 14.13 -12.02
CA PHE A 59 4.74 12.69 -12.24
C PHE A 59 6.19 12.19 -12.28
N PHE A 60 6.52 11.19 -11.49
CA PHE A 60 7.88 10.66 -11.40
C PHE A 60 8.40 10.04 -12.71
N ASN A 61 7.52 9.63 -13.64
CA ASN A 61 7.87 9.15 -14.97
C ASN A 61 7.79 10.25 -16.05
N HIS A 62 7.65 11.54 -15.68
CA HIS A 62 7.72 12.62 -16.65
C HIS A 62 9.11 12.65 -17.31
N PRO A 63 9.23 12.80 -18.65
CA PRO A 63 10.53 12.71 -19.36
C PRO A 63 11.61 13.63 -18.80
N GLU A 64 11.27 14.90 -18.49
CA GLU A 64 12.24 15.86 -17.91
C GLU A 64 12.71 15.41 -16.51
N VAL A 65 11.83 14.77 -15.73
CA VAL A 65 12.15 14.27 -14.39
C VAL A 65 13.06 13.05 -14.48
N LEU A 66 12.73 12.08 -15.35
CA LEU A 66 13.55 10.89 -15.58
C LEU A 66 14.96 11.27 -16.03
N ALA A 67 15.08 12.19 -16.99
CA ALA A 67 16.37 12.67 -17.50
C ALA A 67 17.28 13.27 -16.41
N VAL A 68 16.70 13.85 -15.36
CA VAL A 68 17.45 14.34 -14.19
C VAL A 68 17.70 13.20 -13.20
N GLN A 69 16.70 12.39 -12.88
CA GLN A 69 16.79 11.29 -11.90
C GLN A 69 17.91 10.28 -12.23
N GLU A 70 18.11 9.94 -13.50
CA GLU A 70 19.16 9.03 -13.98
C GLU A 70 20.57 9.53 -13.68
N LYS A 71 20.75 10.85 -13.47
CA LYS A 71 22.02 11.49 -13.15
C LYS A 71 22.32 11.57 -11.65
N LEU A 72 21.39 11.15 -10.78
CA LEU A 72 21.46 11.40 -9.33
C LEU A 72 21.89 10.20 -8.50
N PHE A 73 21.60 8.98 -8.98
CA PHE A 73 21.83 7.74 -8.26
C PHE A 73 22.81 6.82 -9.04
N GLY A 74 23.49 5.94 -8.31
CA GLY A 74 24.58 5.14 -8.86
C GLY A 74 25.88 5.91 -9.04
N VAL A 75 25.90 7.21 -8.72
CA VAL A 75 27.05 8.13 -8.83
C VAL A 75 27.22 8.90 -7.52
N THR A 76 28.43 9.42 -7.26
CA THR A 76 28.76 10.13 -6.02
C THR A 76 29.02 11.62 -6.21
N VAL A 77 29.12 12.09 -7.46
CA VAL A 77 29.44 13.49 -7.82
C VAL A 77 28.36 14.02 -8.75
N ARG A 78 27.90 15.22 -8.47
CA ARG A 78 26.89 15.94 -9.26
C ARG A 78 27.53 17.16 -9.96
N PRO A 79 27.55 17.22 -11.31
CA PRO A 79 27.96 18.42 -12.04
C PRO A 79 27.04 19.60 -11.75
N ARG A 80 27.60 20.84 -11.80
CA ARG A 80 26.82 22.08 -11.60
C ARG A 80 25.62 22.19 -12.55
N ALA A 81 25.76 21.72 -13.79
CA ALA A 81 24.65 21.71 -14.75
C ALA A 81 23.45 20.91 -14.24
N VAL A 82 23.68 19.74 -13.65
CA VAL A 82 22.59 18.89 -13.06
C VAL A 82 21.94 19.59 -11.87
N THR A 83 22.74 20.31 -11.04
CA THR A 83 22.18 21.15 -9.98
C THR A 83 21.22 22.20 -10.55
N ASN A 84 21.62 22.89 -11.62
CA ASN A 84 20.79 23.90 -12.27
C ASN A 84 19.47 23.29 -12.85
N GLU A 85 19.56 22.10 -13.46
CA GLU A 85 18.38 21.37 -13.95
C GLU A 85 17.41 21.05 -12.80
N ILE A 86 17.91 20.55 -11.66
CA ILE A 86 17.08 20.27 -10.47
C ILE A 86 16.39 21.55 -9.98
N GLN A 87 17.13 22.65 -9.86
CA GLN A 87 16.59 23.92 -9.40
C GLN A 87 15.52 24.48 -10.35
N ALA A 88 15.74 24.40 -11.67
CA ALA A 88 14.77 24.85 -12.65
C ALA A 88 13.44 24.07 -12.56
N LEU A 89 13.51 22.74 -12.42
CA LEU A 89 12.32 21.91 -12.21
C LEU A 89 11.64 22.21 -10.87
N LYS A 90 12.44 22.42 -9.81
CA LYS A 90 11.93 22.75 -8.48
C LYS A 90 11.11 24.04 -8.51
N GLU A 91 11.58 25.12 -9.14
CA GLU A 91 10.84 26.38 -9.21
C GLU A 91 9.50 26.22 -9.95
N ARG A 92 9.48 25.52 -11.07
CA ARG A 92 8.24 25.24 -11.81
C ARG A 92 7.23 24.44 -10.94
N LEU A 93 7.71 23.50 -10.16
CA LEU A 93 6.87 22.70 -9.25
C LEU A 93 6.38 23.51 -8.03
N LYS A 94 7.19 24.43 -7.53
CA LYS A 94 6.74 25.38 -6.50
C LYS A 94 5.54 26.20 -6.98
N ASP A 95 5.62 26.74 -8.20
CA ASP A 95 4.50 27.48 -8.79
C ASP A 95 3.21 26.63 -8.86
N GLU A 96 3.33 25.35 -9.23
CA GLU A 96 2.17 24.45 -9.29
C GLU A 96 1.60 24.18 -7.88
N ILE A 97 2.45 24.01 -6.86
CA ILE A 97 2.01 23.82 -5.49
C ILE A 97 1.32 25.10 -4.97
N TYR A 98 1.85 26.27 -5.24
CA TYR A 98 1.21 27.55 -4.89
C TYR A 98 -0.15 27.71 -5.55
N ARG A 99 -0.27 27.42 -6.88
CA ARG A 99 -1.55 27.44 -7.60
C ARG A 99 -2.57 26.50 -6.97
N PHE A 100 -2.13 25.30 -6.56
CA PHE A 100 -3.00 24.34 -5.86
C PHE A 100 -3.48 24.88 -4.52
N ILE A 101 -2.58 25.44 -3.71
CA ILE A 101 -2.90 26.04 -2.42
C ILE A 101 -3.91 27.19 -2.59
N GLU A 102 -3.68 28.10 -3.51
CA GLU A 102 -4.54 29.25 -3.79
C GLU A 102 -5.91 28.82 -4.34
N LYS A 103 -5.91 27.96 -5.37
CA LYS A 103 -7.12 27.47 -6.03
C LYS A 103 -8.12 26.88 -5.04
N PHE A 104 -7.63 26.09 -4.10
CA PHE A 104 -8.49 25.40 -3.14
C PHE A 104 -8.43 25.99 -1.74
N ARG A 105 -7.66 27.06 -1.52
CA ARG A 105 -7.45 27.70 -0.20
C ARG A 105 -7.05 26.65 0.85
N ILE A 106 -6.01 25.88 0.54
CA ILE A 106 -5.55 24.77 1.39
C ILE A 106 -5.04 25.33 2.74
N GLU A 107 -5.46 24.70 3.81
CA GLU A 107 -5.09 25.06 5.20
C GLU A 107 -4.17 24.00 5.83
N VAL A 108 -4.17 22.76 5.32
CA VAL A 108 -3.33 21.65 5.77
C VAL A 108 -2.82 20.91 4.56
N LEU A 109 -1.52 20.60 4.52
CA LEU A 109 -0.92 19.75 3.49
C LEU A 109 -0.73 18.31 4.00
N ILE A 110 -1.01 17.34 3.15
CA ILE A 110 -0.67 15.92 3.37
C ILE A 110 0.17 15.45 2.17
N PRO A 111 1.51 15.64 2.20
CA PRO A 111 2.40 15.05 1.22
C PRO A 111 2.49 13.54 1.44
N GLU A 112 2.03 12.79 0.44
CA GLU A 112 2.02 11.33 0.42
C GLU A 112 3.32 10.80 -0.19
N ASN A 113 4.19 10.28 0.65
CA ASN A 113 5.48 9.68 0.30
C ASN A 113 6.49 10.63 -0.40
N ILE A 114 6.18 11.92 -0.54
CA ILE A 114 7.04 12.91 -1.23
C ILE A 114 8.37 13.09 -0.49
N HIS A 115 8.32 13.20 0.84
CA HIS A 115 9.48 13.37 1.71
C HIS A 115 10.09 12.04 2.19
N ALA A 116 9.70 10.92 1.61
CA ALA A 116 10.11 9.60 2.06
C ALA A 116 11.10 8.95 1.09
N ILE A 117 10.70 8.74 -0.16
CA ILE A 117 11.58 8.16 -1.18
C ILE A 117 11.84 9.18 -2.30
N PRO A 118 13.09 9.35 -2.72
CA PRO A 118 13.48 10.36 -3.69
C PRO A 118 13.19 9.93 -5.14
N MET A 119 11.96 9.49 -5.42
CA MET A 119 11.53 9.19 -6.79
C MET A 119 11.37 10.44 -7.64
N HIS A 120 11.22 11.59 -6.98
CA HIS A 120 11.08 12.89 -7.62
C HIS A 120 11.77 13.96 -6.78
N VAL A 121 13.09 14.08 -6.93
CA VAL A 121 13.90 14.99 -6.10
C VAL A 121 13.46 16.46 -6.20
N PRO A 122 13.21 17.03 -7.41
CA PRO A 122 12.73 18.41 -7.49
C PRO A 122 11.41 18.67 -6.75
N LEU A 123 10.46 17.71 -6.76
CA LEU A 123 9.19 17.86 -6.05
C LEU A 123 9.37 17.82 -4.53
N GLY A 124 10.22 16.94 -4.01
CA GLY A 124 10.54 16.90 -2.58
C GLY A 124 11.15 18.22 -2.08
N LEU A 125 12.07 18.80 -2.85
CA LEU A 125 12.67 20.10 -2.56
C LEU A 125 11.62 21.23 -2.65
N ALA A 126 10.80 21.26 -3.71
CA ALA A 126 9.74 22.27 -3.89
C ALA A 126 8.76 22.25 -2.71
N MET A 127 8.29 21.06 -2.32
CA MET A 127 7.37 20.91 -1.18
C MET A 127 8.03 21.37 0.12
N THR A 128 9.30 21.04 0.36
CA THR A 128 10.05 21.48 1.53
C THR A 128 10.12 23.00 1.62
N GLU A 129 10.44 23.66 0.51
CA GLU A 129 10.50 25.13 0.46
C GLU A 129 9.12 25.78 0.63
N VAL A 130 8.08 25.26 -0.05
CA VAL A 130 6.71 25.81 0.11
C VAL A 130 6.23 25.69 1.55
N ILE A 131 6.47 24.55 2.23
CA ILE A 131 6.12 24.40 3.64
C ILE A 131 6.89 25.42 4.51
N ALA A 132 8.18 25.63 4.26
CA ALA A 132 9.00 26.58 4.99
C ALA A 132 8.55 28.04 4.74
N GLU A 133 8.20 28.39 3.52
CA GLU A 133 7.79 29.73 3.10
C GLU A 133 6.38 30.11 3.60
N THR A 134 5.45 29.13 3.60
CA THR A 134 4.05 29.37 3.96
C THR A 134 3.74 29.11 5.44
N GLY A 135 4.54 28.27 6.10
CA GLY A 135 4.26 27.78 7.45
C GLY A 135 2.96 26.95 7.53
N LEU A 136 2.47 26.41 6.42
CA LEU A 136 1.25 25.61 6.42
C LEU A 136 1.40 24.35 7.29
N PRO A 137 0.44 24.07 8.18
CA PRO A 137 0.38 22.83 8.92
C PRO A 137 0.45 21.64 7.99
N THR A 138 1.33 20.69 8.27
CA THR A 138 1.60 19.57 7.37
C THR A 138 1.63 18.25 8.13
N ILE A 139 0.98 17.23 7.59
CA ILE A 139 1.09 15.83 8.02
C ILE A 139 1.82 15.08 6.91
N ALA A 140 3.13 14.89 7.06
CA ALA A 140 3.94 14.15 6.09
C ALA A 140 3.76 12.65 6.30
N HIS A 141 3.08 11.98 5.36
CA HIS A 141 2.78 10.56 5.42
C HIS A 141 3.81 9.74 4.65
N HIS A 142 4.49 8.83 5.36
CA HIS A 142 5.59 8.03 4.85
C HIS A 142 5.25 6.55 4.83
N HIS A 143 5.30 5.93 3.65
CA HIS A 143 5.05 4.50 3.46
C HIS A 143 6.34 3.68 3.46
N ASP A 144 7.42 4.24 2.92
CA ASP A 144 8.77 3.68 2.89
C ASP A 144 9.80 4.80 2.76
N PHE A 145 11.07 4.53 3.02
CA PHE A 145 12.13 5.53 3.00
C PHE A 145 13.24 5.20 2.00
N ALA A 146 14.03 6.22 1.63
CA ALA A 146 15.15 6.10 0.70
C ALA A 146 16.13 4.98 1.10
N TRP A 147 16.43 4.85 2.38
CA TRP A 147 17.36 3.84 2.91
C TRP A 147 16.83 2.39 2.88
N GLU A 148 15.56 2.20 2.58
CA GLU A 148 14.93 0.87 2.38
C GLU A 148 15.05 0.38 0.94
N ARG A 149 15.61 1.21 0.04
CA ARG A 149 15.71 0.94 -1.39
C ARG A 149 17.15 1.00 -1.87
N GLU A 150 17.67 -0.15 -2.26
CA GLU A 150 19.07 -0.31 -2.69
C GLU A 150 19.50 0.68 -3.79
N ARG A 151 18.60 0.98 -4.73
CA ARG A 151 18.84 1.93 -5.84
C ARG A 151 19.16 3.37 -5.40
N PHE A 152 18.87 3.76 -4.17
CA PHE A 152 19.13 5.10 -3.64
C PHE A 152 20.34 5.18 -2.71
N VAL A 153 21.01 4.05 -2.44
CA VAL A 153 22.14 3.98 -1.50
C VAL A 153 23.35 4.77 -2.01
N VAL A 154 23.69 4.63 -3.29
CA VAL A 154 24.73 5.41 -3.93
C VAL A 154 24.10 6.65 -4.56
N SER A 155 24.49 7.84 -4.08
CA SER A 155 23.80 9.08 -4.42
C SER A 155 24.73 10.28 -4.50
N ALA A 156 24.55 11.12 -5.53
CA ALA A 156 25.23 12.41 -5.69
C ALA A 156 24.46 13.58 -5.06
N ILE A 157 23.37 13.29 -4.31
CA ILE A 157 22.44 14.30 -3.75
C ILE A 157 22.23 14.15 -2.24
N ASN A 158 23.24 13.69 -1.52
CA ASN A 158 23.13 13.53 -0.05
C ASN A 158 22.80 14.84 0.69
N ASP A 159 23.16 15.98 0.13
CA ASP A 159 22.75 17.31 0.59
C ASP A 159 21.23 17.49 0.51
N TYR A 160 20.64 17.16 -0.63
CA TYR A 160 19.19 17.24 -0.85
C TYR A 160 18.40 16.16 -0.07
N LEU A 161 18.97 14.95 0.04
CA LEU A 161 18.35 13.91 0.85
C LEU A 161 18.22 14.33 2.31
N ARG A 162 19.25 14.97 2.87
CA ARG A 162 19.19 15.50 4.25
C ARG A 162 18.24 16.68 4.40
N ALA A 163 18.09 17.49 3.36
CA ALA A 163 17.23 18.67 3.39
C ALA A 163 15.73 18.34 3.29
N ALA A 164 15.37 17.29 2.53
CA ALA A 164 14.00 17.07 2.10
C ALA A 164 13.47 15.62 2.22
N PHE A 165 14.29 14.60 2.59
CA PHE A 165 13.86 13.20 2.54
C PHE A 165 14.14 12.39 3.82
N PRO A 166 13.43 12.70 4.92
CA PRO A 166 12.64 13.90 5.25
C PRO A 166 13.49 15.00 5.89
N GLY A 167 13.08 16.25 5.66
CA GLY A 167 13.66 17.42 6.31
C GLY A 167 12.98 17.76 7.64
N ALA A 168 13.73 18.39 8.55
CA ALA A 168 13.21 18.92 9.80
C ALA A 168 12.61 20.32 9.56
N LEU A 169 11.28 20.42 9.59
CA LEU A 169 10.56 21.69 9.43
C LEU A 169 9.60 21.94 10.59
N PRO A 170 9.44 23.19 11.02
CA PRO A 170 8.39 23.56 11.98
C PRO A 170 7.00 23.22 11.44
N ARG A 171 6.08 22.86 12.34
CA ARG A 171 4.67 22.55 12.01
C ARG A 171 4.50 21.39 11.02
N VAL A 172 5.47 20.49 10.97
CA VAL A 172 5.36 19.21 10.23
C VAL A 172 5.25 18.07 11.23
N GLU A 173 4.14 17.34 11.17
CA GLU A 173 3.93 16.08 11.86
C GLU A 173 4.32 14.93 10.93
N HIS A 174 5.34 14.17 11.27
CA HIS A 174 5.70 12.98 10.50
C HIS A 174 4.84 11.80 10.94
N VAL A 175 4.28 11.10 9.97
CA VAL A 175 3.50 9.88 10.17
C VAL A 175 4.11 8.75 9.37
N VAL A 176 4.27 7.60 9.99
CA VAL A 176 4.79 6.37 9.40
C VAL A 176 3.79 5.23 9.59
N ILE A 177 3.84 4.22 8.73
CA ILE A 177 2.86 3.12 8.72
C ILE A 177 3.22 1.96 9.67
N ASN A 178 4.44 1.91 10.21
CA ASN A 178 4.89 0.85 11.12
C ASN A 178 5.92 1.35 12.16
N SER A 179 6.12 0.59 13.22
CA SER A 179 7.02 0.95 14.32
C SER A 179 8.51 0.85 13.95
N MET A 180 8.85 0.07 12.95
CA MET A 180 10.24 -0.04 12.47
C MET A 180 10.65 1.25 11.75
N ALA A 181 9.79 1.74 10.86
CA ALA A 181 9.98 3.02 10.19
C ALA A 181 10.07 4.18 11.20
N GLN A 182 9.24 4.17 12.25
CA GLN A 182 9.32 5.16 13.34
C GLN A 182 10.70 5.17 14.00
N LYS A 183 11.20 4.00 14.36
CA LYS A 183 12.51 3.85 15.00
C LYS A 183 13.65 4.29 14.08
N GLU A 184 13.61 3.89 12.81
CA GLU A 184 14.65 4.25 11.86
C GLU A 184 14.63 5.74 11.54
N LEU A 185 13.46 6.38 11.43
CA LEU A 185 13.33 7.82 11.24
C LEU A 185 13.94 8.61 12.43
N ALA A 186 13.60 8.22 13.64
CA ALA A 186 14.18 8.82 14.84
C ALA A 186 15.70 8.66 14.89
N ARG A 187 16.21 7.45 14.58
CA ARG A 187 17.64 7.14 14.63
C ARG A 187 18.45 7.85 13.55
N ARG A 188 17.93 7.94 12.31
CA ARG A 188 18.66 8.47 11.15
C ARG A 188 18.53 9.96 10.99
N CYS A 189 17.35 10.49 11.31
CA CYS A 189 17.01 11.90 11.05
C CYS A 189 16.76 12.72 12.34
N SER A 190 16.75 12.08 13.52
CA SER A 190 16.37 12.72 14.80
C SER A 190 14.98 13.35 14.76
N LEU A 191 14.07 12.80 13.96
CA LEU A 191 12.70 13.28 13.79
C LEU A 191 11.71 12.40 14.57
N PRO A 192 10.87 13.01 15.42
CA PRO A 192 9.75 12.30 16.02
C PRO A 192 8.70 11.97 14.96
N SER A 193 7.98 10.87 15.15
CA SER A 193 6.86 10.53 14.28
C SER A 193 5.78 9.75 15.01
N ALA A 194 4.55 9.79 14.48
CA ALA A 194 3.47 8.97 14.95
C ALA A 194 3.29 7.74 14.03
N VAL A 195 2.91 6.61 14.62
CA VAL A 195 2.53 5.43 13.84
C VAL A 195 1.03 5.46 13.59
N ILE A 196 0.63 5.59 12.32
CA ILE A 196 -0.73 5.34 11.85
C ILE A 196 -0.63 4.16 10.88
N PRO A 197 -1.01 2.95 11.27
CA PRO A 197 -0.93 1.79 10.40
C PRO A 197 -1.93 1.91 9.25
N ASN A 198 -1.71 1.14 8.20
CA ASN A 198 -2.73 0.98 7.17
C ASN A 198 -4.02 0.43 7.78
N VAL A 199 -5.16 0.89 7.29
CA VAL A 199 -6.47 0.58 7.84
C VAL A 199 -7.44 0.07 6.78
N LEU A 200 -8.52 -0.57 7.24
CA LEU A 200 -9.69 -0.88 6.41
C LEU A 200 -10.97 -0.40 7.11
N ASP A 201 -12.03 -0.24 6.35
CA ASP A 201 -13.35 0.09 6.88
C ASP A 201 -14.01 -1.15 7.50
N PHE A 202 -13.53 -1.53 8.69
CA PHE A 202 -14.13 -2.60 9.47
C PHE A 202 -15.50 -2.21 10.08
N GLU A 203 -15.91 -0.95 9.95
CA GLU A 203 -17.21 -0.46 10.42
C GLU A 203 -18.32 -0.85 9.45
N THR A 204 -18.00 -1.03 8.17
CA THR A 204 -18.87 -1.57 7.14
C THR A 204 -18.65 -3.10 7.02
N PRO A 205 -19.70 -3.94 7.04
CA PRO A 205 -19.54 -5.38 6.82
C PRO A 205 -18.92 -5.67 5.44
N PRO A 206 -18.06 -6.70 5.35
CA PRO A 206 -17.52 -7.08 4.03
C PRO A 206 -18.64 -7.56 3.10
N PRO A 207 -18.56 -7.23 1.79
CA PRO A 207 -19.50 -7.77 0.84
C PRO A 207 -19.38 -9.29 0.76
N GLY A 208 -20.51 -9.96 0.61
CA GLY A 208 -20.61 -11.40 0.45
C GLY A 208 -20.74 -11.82 -1.01
N ILE A 209 -21.20 -13.05 -1.19
CA ILE A 209 -21.59 -13.58 -2.50
C ILE A 209 -22.96 -13.02 -2.86
N ASP A 210 -23.09 -12.41 -4.03
CA ASP A 210 -24.31 -11.84 -4.57
C ASP A 210 -24.63 -12.38 -5.98
N GLY A 211 -25.69 -11.92 -6.61
CA GLY A 211 -26.09 -12.35 -7.94
C GLY A 211 -25.07 -12.03 -9.03
N TYR A 212 -24.14 -11.08 -8.77
CA TYR A 212 -23.07 -10.77 -9.72
C TYR A 212 -21.91 -11.77 -9.61
N ASN A 213 -21.41 -12.06 -8.41
CA ASN A 213 -20.21 -12.86 -8.23
C ASN A 213 -20.48 -14.34 -7.94
N ALA A 214 -21.74 -14.78 -7.82
CA ALA A 214 -22.11 -16.17 -7.53
C ALA A 214 -21.54 -17.20 -8.55
N ASP A 215 -21.28 -16.77 -9.75
CA ASP A 215 -20.74 -17.60 -10.82
C ASP A 215 -19.19 -17.64 -10.87
N LEU A 216 -18.49 -16.88 -10.02
CA LEU A 216 -17.03 -16.70 -10.10
C LEU A 216 -16.27 -18.03 -10.15
N ARG A 217 -16.58 -18.99 -9.26
CA ARG A 217 -15.87 -20.27 -9.23
C ARG A 217 -15.95 -20.97 -10.57
N ARG A 218 -17.14 -21.07 -11.17
CA ARG A 218 -17.38 -21.66 -12.49
C ARG A 218 -16.62 -20.88 -13.58
N GLU A 219 -16.69 -19.55 -13.56
CA GLU A 219 -16.09 -18.70 -14.57
C GLU A 219 -14.54 -18.74 -14.58
N ILE A 220 -13.91 -19.12 -13.46
CA ILE A 220 -12.47 -19.35 -13.37
C ILE A 220 -12.10 -20.85 -13.46
N GLY A 221 -13.08 -21.71 -13.74
CA GLY A 221 -12.90 -23.15 -13.98
C GLY A 221 -12.69 -23.96 -12.69
N LEU A 222 -13.23 -23.51 -11.56
CA LEU A 222 -13.28 -24.30 -10.32
C LEU A 222 -14.61 -25.04 -10.20
N ARG A 223 -14.54 -26.21 -9.57
CA ARG A 223 -15.72 -27.01 -9.15
C ARG A 223 -16.18 -26.55 -7.76
N ASP A 224 -17.40 -26.91 -7.38
CA ASP A 224 -17.97 -26.57 -6.09
C ASP A 224 -17.20 -27.22 -4.92
N ASP A 225 -16.63 -28.41 -5.12
CA ASP A 225 -15.86 -29.16 -4.13
C ASP A 225 -14.36 -28.83 -4.10
N ASP A 226 -13.87 -27.99 -5.02
CA ASP A 226 -12.47 -27.52 -5.02
C ASP A 226 -12.18 -26.62 -3.82
N ILE A 227 -10.99 -26.72 -3.26
CA ILE A 227 -10.50 -25.85 -2.20
C ILE A 227 -9.84 -24.62 -2.85
N PHE A 228 -10.47 -23.46 -2.70
CA PHE A 228 -10.00 -22.21 -3.30
C PHE A 228 -8.95 -21.56 -2.41
N ILE A 229 -7.68 -21.68 -2.77
CA ILE A 229 -6.55 -21.02 -2.09
C ILE A 229 -6.20 -19.75 -2.86
N LEU A 230 -6.47 -18.58 -2.27
CA LEU A 230 -6.28 -17.29 -2.92
C LEU A 230 -4.88 -16.71 -2.61
N GLN A 231 -4.17 -16.29 -3.67
CA GLN A 231 -2.95 -15.47 -3.60
C GLN A 231 -3.27 -14.07 -4.11
N PRO A 232 -3.67 -13.10 -3.26
CA PRO A 232 -4.19 -11.80 -3.68
C PRO A 232 -3.12 -10.73 -3.81
N THR A 233 -2.01 -11.04 -4.47
CA THR A 233 -0.89 -10.10 -4.62
C THR A 233 -0.34 -10.07 -6.04
N ARG A 234 0.32 -8.97 -6.41
CA ARG A 234 1.05 -8.88 -7.67
C ARG A 234 2.11 -9.97 -7.76
N VAL A 235 2.37 -10.45 -8.99
CA VAL A 235 3.39 -11.47 -9.24
C VAL A 235 4.75 -10.79 -9.35
N VAL A 236 5.41 -10.60 -8.20
CA VAL A 236 6.77 -10.06 -8.07
C VAL A 236 7.53 -10.85 -7.00
N MET A 237 8.85 -10.97 -7.13
CA MET A 237 9.70 -11.85 -6.32
C MET A 237 9.48 -11.69 -4.80
N ARG A 238 9.39 -10.46 -4.30
CA ARG A 238 9.20 -10.20 -2.86
C ARG A 238 7.89 -10.76 -2.28
N LYS A 239 6.94 -11.16 -3.12
CA LYS A 239 5.66 -11.75 -2.68
C LYS A 239 5.76 -13.25 -2.38
N GLY A 240 6.89 -13.91 -2.71
CA GLY A 240 7.17 -15.28 -2.29
C GLY A 240 6.17 -16.32 -2.76
N ILE A 241 5.55 -16.13 -3.94
CA ILE A 241 4.47 -16.98 -4.46
C ILE A 241 4.91 -18.45 -4.62
N GLU A 242 6.20 -18.69 -4.79
CA GLU A 242 6.79 -20.03 -4.78
C GLU A 242 6.47 -20.83 -3.51
N HIS A 243 6.30 -20.14 -2.37
CA HIS A 243 5.90 -20.81 -1.12
C HIS A 243 4.42 -21.19 -1.13
N ALA A 244 3.56 -20.41 -1.77
CA ALA A 244 2.16 -20.80 -1.98
C ALA A 244 2.06 -22.04 -2.89
N ILE A 245 2.86 -22.10 -3.97
CA ILE A 245 2.98 -23.28 -4.84
C ILE A 245 3.45 -24.50 -4.04
N GLU A 246 4.51 -24.36 -3.25
CA GLU A 246 5.04 -25.44 -2.42
C GLU A 246 4.03 -25.89 -1.34
N LEU A 247 3.28 -24.98 -0.74
CA LEU A 247 2.22 -25.33 0.20
C LEU A 247 1.16 -26.20 -0.48
N VAL A 248 0.63 -25.75 -1.62
CA VAL A 248 -0.41 -26.50 -2.35
C VAL A 248 0.11 -27.87 -2.79
N ARG A 249 1.34 -27.96 -3.29
CA ARG A 249 1.98 -29.24 -3.64
C ARG A 249 2.02 -30.19 -2.44
N ARG A 250 2.39 -29.71 -1.26
CA ARG A 250 2.52 -30.53 -0.03
C ARG A 250 1.20 -30.82 0.66
N LEU A 251 0.12 -30.13 0.32
CA LEU A 251 -1.22 -30.52 0.77
C LEU A 251 -1.63 -31.87 0.21
N GLU A 252 -1.11 -32.28 -0.98
CA GLU A 252 -1.42 -33.54 -1.63
C GLU A 252 -2.94 -33.81 -1.77
N ASP A 253 -3.73 -32.73 -1.92
CA ASP A 253 -5.17 -32.78 -2.14
C ASP A 253 -5.48 -32.25 -3.54
N SER A 254 -5.98 -33.13 -4.40
CA SER A 254 -6.31 -32.79 -5.80
C SER A 254 -7.39 -31.70 -5.93
N ARG A 255 -8.14 -31.44 -4.87
CA ARG A 255 -9.12 -30.35 -4.82
C ARG A 255 -8.47 -28.99 -4.56
N ALA A 256 -7.26 -28.95 -4.01
CA ALA A 256 -6.57 -27.68 -3.70
C ALA A 256 -6.17 -26.97 -5.01
N LYS A 257 -6.71 -25.76 -5.23
CA LYS A 257 -6.47 -24.92 -6.40
C LYS A 257 -5.88 -23.60 -5.95
N LEU A 258 -4.69 -23.25 -6.44
CA LEU A 258 -4.09 -21.96 -6.21
C LEU A 258 -4.62 -20.94 -7.22
N VAL A 259 -5.20 -19.85 -6.74
CA VAL A 259 -5.75 -18.79 -7.59
C VAL A 259 -4.96 -17.51 -7.36
N ILE A 260 -4.28 -17.02 -8.39
CA ILE A 260 -3.46 -15.82 -8.39
C ILE A 260 -4.24 -14.70 -9.08
N SER A 261 -4.64 -13.68 -8.32
CA SER A 261 -5.60 -12.67 -8.78
C SER A 261 -4.99 -11.45 -9.48
N HIS A 262 -3.70 -11.21 -9.34
CA HIS A 262 -3.06 -10.02 -9.89
C HIS A 262 -2.08 -10.34 -11.02
N PRO A 263 -1.83 -9.38 -11.92
CA PRO A 263 -0.85 -9.54 -12.99
C PRO A 263 0.60 -9.56 -12.46
N ALA A 264 1.51 -9.95 -13.33
CA ALA A 264 2.93 -9.69 -13.13
C ALA A 264 3.14 -8.16 -13.16
N GLY A 265 3.91 -7.64 -12.18
CA GLY A 265 4.35 -6.25 -12.21
C GLY A 265 5.50 -6.04 -13.20
N ASP A 266 5.88 -4.79 -13.44
CA ASP A 266 6.97 -4.40 -14.36
C ASP A 266 8.32 -5.06 -14.00
N GLU A 267 8.50 -5.47 -12.75
CA GLU A 267 9.68 -6.19 -12.23
C GLU A 267 9.56 -7.73 -12.40
N GLY A 268 8.47 -8.24 -13.00
CA GLY A 268 8.04 -9.64 -12.85
C GLY A 268 8.33 -10.59 -14.01
N GLY A 269 8.93 -10.16 -15.12
CA GLY A 269 9.07 -11.00 -16.32
C GLY A 269 9.80 -12.33 -16.09
N GLY A 270 10.97 -12.30 -15.46
CA GLY A 270 11.72 -13.51 -15.11
C GLY A 270 11.08 -14.34 -14.00
N TYR A 271 10.45 -13.67 -13.03
CA TYR A 271 9.82 -14.34 -11.89
C TYR A 271 8.59 -15.15 -12.31
N ILE A 272 7.73 -14.62 -13.17
CA ILE A 272 6.56 -15.37 -13.65
C ILE A 272 6.96 -16.62 -14.43
N GLN A 273 8.06 -16.57 -15.20
CA GLN A 273 8.57 -17.74 -15.90
C GLN A 273 9.05 -18.81 -14.92
N MET A 274 9.82 -18.43 -13.89
CA MET A 274 10.26 -19.34 -12.83
C MET A 274 9.07 -19.97 -12.09
N LEU A 275 8.00 -19.20 -11.81
CA LEU A 275 6.79 -19.75 -11.20
C LEU A 275 6.09 -20.77 -12.10
N ARG A 276 6.00 -20.54 -13.41
CA ARG A 276 5.40 -21.48 -14.37
C ARG A 276 6.17 -22.81 -14.41
N GLU A 277 7.49 -22.76 -14.39
CA GLU A 277 8.34 -23.95 -14.32
C GLU A 277 8.09 -24.72 -13.02
N ARG A 278 8.07 -24.02 -11.86
CA ARG A 278 7.75 -24.65 -10.58
C ARG A 278 6.35 -25.27 -10.53
N ILE A 279 5.36 -24.61 -11.13
CA ILE A 279 3.98 -25.14 -11.23
C ILE A 279 3.95 -26.43 -12.02
N ALA A 280 4.66 -26.47 -13.16
CA ALA A 280 4.75 -27.66 -14.01
C ALA A 280 5.42 -28.82 -13.26
N ASP A 281 6.54 -28.56 -12.58
CA ASP A 281 7.27 -29.55 -11.78
C ASP A 281 6.43 -30.07 -10.61
N ALA A 282 5.70 -29.15 -9.93
CA ALA A 282 4.84 -29.47 -8.79
C ALA A 282 3.57 -30.23 -9.19
N ARG A 283 3.18 -30.20 -10.48
CA ARG A 283 1.95 -30.81 -11.02
C ARG A 283 0.68 -30.41 -10.28
N ILE A 284 0.60 -29.15 -9.87
CA ILE A 284 -0.57 -28.57 -9.18
C ILE A 284 -1.43 -27.75 -10.13
N ASP A 285 -2.71 -27.57 -9.78
CA ASP A 285 -3.62 -26.73 -10.54
C ASP A 285 -3.53 -25.28 -10.06
N VAL A 286 -3.07 -24.38 -10.92
CA VAL A 286 -2.94 -22.94 -10.65
C VAL A 286 -3.74 -22.13 -11.66
N ARG A 287 -4.56 -21.20 -11.19
CA ARG A 287 -5.36 -20.30 -12.01
C ARG A 287 -4.82 -18.87 -11.90
N PHE A 288 -4.36 -18.34 -13.01
CA PHE A 288 -4.03 -16.90 -13.13
C PHE A 288 -5.28 -16.20 -13.66
N ILE A 289 -5.90 -15.37 -12.81
CA ILE A 289 -7.18 -14.71 -13.11
C ILE A 289 -7.07 -13.19 -13.24
N ALA A 290 -5.87 -12.66 -13.43
CA ALA A 290 -5.64 -11.22 -13.53
C ALA A 290 -6.46 -10.53 -14.64
N ASP A 291 -6.77 -11.25 -15.71
CA ASP A 291 -7.64 -10.79 -16.82
C ASP A 291 -9.14 -10.80 -16.50
N ARG A 292 -9.50 -11.30 -15.31
CA ARG A 292 -10.87 -11.38 -14.78
C ARG A 292 -11.06 -10.49 -13.54
N VAL A 293 -9.98 -9.83 -13.06
CA VAL A 293 -10.02 -8.98 -11.87
C VAL A 293 -9.69 -7.54 -12.27
N GLY A 294 -10.55 -6.60 -11.87
CA GLY A 294 -10.39 -5.17 -12.14
C GLY A 294 -10.82 -4.30 -10.96
N GLU A 295 -10.68 -3.00 -11.11
CA GLU A 295 -11.09 -2.03 -10.08
C GLU A 295 -12.60 -1.95 -9.92
N GLN A 296 -13.33 -2.22 -10.98
CA GLN A 296 -14.79 -2.16 -11.04
C GLN A 296 -15.35 -3.38 -11.72
N ARG A 297 -16.56 -3.76 -11.31
CA ARG A 297 -17.35 -4.79 -12.00
C ARG A 297 -17.66 -4.35 -13.43
N GLY A 298 -17.61 -5.28 -14.37
CA GLY A 298 -17.86 -4.97 -15.78
C GLY A 298 -17.59 -6.16 -16.70
N VAL A 299 -17.27 -5.85 -17.94
CA VAL A 299 -16.94 -6.83 -18.99
C VAL A 299 -15.68 -6.33 -19.71
N ASN A 300 -14.71 -7.21 -19.96
CA ASN A 300 -13.51 -6.86 -20.72
C ASN A 300 -13.79 -6.83 -22.24
N ALA A 301 -12.81 -6.40 -23.03
CA ALA A 301 -12.90 -6.33 -24.49
C ALA A 301 -13.21 -7.68 -25.16
N GLY A 302 -12.93 -8.80 -24.50
CA GLY A 302 -13.26 -10.15 -24.97
C GLY A 302 -14.65 -10.64 -24.54
N GLY A 303 -15.51 -9.79 -24.01
CA GLY A 303 -16.85 -10.16 -23.54
C GLY A 303 -16.89 -10.96 -22.24
N ARG A 304 -15.76 -11.10 -21.55
CA ARG A 304 -15.66 -11.84 -20.27
C ARG A 304 -15.92 -10.93 -19.09
N LYS A 305 -16.64 -11.43 -18.10
CA LYS A 305 -17.01 -10.74 -16.88
C LYS A 305 -15.77 -10.39 -16.05
N ILE A 306 -15.73 -9.16 -15.55
CA ILE A 306 -14.69 -8.64 -14.66
C ILE A 306 -15.25 -8.55 -13.24
N TYR A 307 -14.55 -9.14 -12.31
CA TYR A 307 -14.83 -9.11 -10.88
C TYR A 307 -13.90 -8.11 -10.19
N THR A 308 -14.33 -7.59 -9.07
CA THR A 308 -13.42 -6.87 -8.17
C THR A 308 -12.72 -7.86 -7.23
N LEU A 309 -11.63 -7.44 -6.58
CA LEU A 309 -11.00 -8.27 -5.56
C LEU A 309 -11.96 -8.57 -4.41
N ALA A 310 -12.86 -7.63 -4.10
CA ALA A 310 -13.95 -7.82 -3.12
C ALA A 310 -14.95 -8.91 -3.53
N ASP A 311 -15.09 -9.19 -4.83
CA ASP A 311 -15.89 -10.32 -5.32
C ASP A 311 -15.18 -11.66 -5.19
N VAL A 312 -13.85 -11.65 -5.19
CA VAL A 312 -13.03 -12.87 -5.16
C VAL A 312 -12.86 -13.41 -3.74
N TYR A 313 -12.59 -12.56 -2.77
CA TYR A 313 -12.34 -12.95 -1.37
C TYR A 313 -13.46 -13.83 -0.76
N PRO A 314 -14.77 -13.55 -0.96
CA PRO A 314 -15.84 -14.37 -0.38
C PRO A 314 -15.83 -15.83 -0.81
N HIS A 315 -15.20 -16.16 -1.94
CA HIS A 315 -15.08 -17.52 -2.47
C HIS A 315 -13.85 -18.27 -1.96
N ALA A 316 -12.88 -17.58 -1.35
CA ALA A 316 -11.66 -18.21 -0.88
C ALA A 316 -11.89 -19.04 0.38
N ASP A 317 -11.34 -20.25 0.43
CA ASP A 317 -11.31 -21.10 1.61
C ASP A 317 -10.08 -20.79 2.49
N LEU A 318 -9.01 -20.29 1.87
CA LEU A 318 -7.75 -19.92 2.51
C LEU A 318 -7.08 -18.81 1.70
N VAL A 319 -6.40 -17.90 2.38
CA VAL A 319 -5.52 -16.90 1.74
C VAL A 319 -4.07 -17.23 2.03
N THR A 320 -3.21 -17.13 1.01
CA THR A 320 -1.76 -17.20 1.16
C THR A 320 -1.15 -15.82 1.06
N TYR A 321 -0.30 -15.47 2.03
CA TYR A 321 0.42 -14.21 2.09
C TYR A 321 1.91 -14.44 2.45
N PRO A 322 2.67 -15.12 1.58
CA PRO A 322 4.02 -15.58 1.86
C PRO A 322 5.10 -14.51 1.59
N SER A 323 4.73 -13.23 1.60
CA SER A 323 5.64 -12.13 1.27
C SER A 323 6.90 -12.12 2.14
N HIS A 324 8.06 -11.94 1.51
CA HIS A 324 9.34 -11.81 2.22
C HIS A 324 9.48 -10.44 2.90
N TYR A 325 8.94 -9.42 2.28
CA TYR A 325 9.01 -8.03 2.74
C TYR A 325 7.73 -7.27 2.40
N GLU A 326 7.22 -6.50 3.37
CA GLU A 326 6.10 -5.57 3.22
C GLU A 326 6.31 -4.35 4.12
N GLY A 327 5.86 -3.19 3.64
CA GLY A 327 5.78 -1.98 4.46
C GLY A 327 4.74 -2.10 5.57
N PHE A 328 3.62 -2.78 5.31
CA PHE A 328 2.61 -3.10 6.31
C PHE A 328 1.97 -4.48 6.05
N GLY A 329 1.10 -4.61 5.04
CA GLY A 329 0.43 -5.87 4.71
C GLY A 329 -1.06 -5.72 4.39
N ASN A 330 -1.42 -4.96 3.35
CA ASN A 330 -2.81 -4.73 2.99
C ASN A 330 -3.58 -6.03 2.70
N ALA A 331 -2.98 -6.97 1.97
CA ALA A 331 -3.63 -8.25 1.68
C ALA A 331 -3.87 -9.11 2.94
N PHE A 332 -3.06 -8.93 3.99
CA PHE A 332 -3.34 -9.52 5.30
C PHE A 332 -4.60 -8.89 5.91
N LEU A 333 -4.69 -7.55 5.94
CA LEU A 333 -5.89 -6.87 6.44
C LEU A 333 -7.15 -7.24 5.67
N GLU A 334 -7.04 -7.35 4.35
CA GLU A 334 -8.14 -7.78 3.48
C GLU A 334 -8.59 -9.20 3.82
N ALA A 335 -7.67 -10.15 4.02
CA ALA A 335 -8.01 -11.51 4.44
C ALA A 335 -8.78 -11.52 5.78
N ILE A 336 -8.32 -10.72 6.75
CA ILE A 336 -9.00 -10.55 8.04
C ILE A 336 -10.39 -9.93 7.88
N TYR A 337 -10.50 -8.87 7.07
CA TYR A 337 -11.77 -8.19 6.79
C TYR A 337 -12.79 -9.14 6.16
N PHE A 338 -12.38 -9.92 5.15
CA PHE A 338 -13.23 -10.93 4.50
C PHE A 338 -13.38 -12.23 5.31
N ARG A 339 -12.86 -12.27 6.54
CA ARG A 339 -13.00 -13.42 7.46
C ARG A 339 -12.43 -14.71 6.87
N ARG A 340 -11.28 -14.60 6.17
CA ARG A 340 -10.58 -15.76 5.59
C ARG A 340 -9.40 -16.15 6.46
N PRO A 341 -9.19 -17.46 6.72
CA PRO A 341 -7.97 -17.92 7.34
C PRO A 341 -6.77 -17.58 6.44
N VAL A 342 -5.64 -17.28 7.03
CA VAL A 342 -4.46 -16.83 6.28
C VAL A 342 -3.21 -17.61 6.68
N VAL A 343 -2.45 -18.04 5.68
CA VAL A 343 -1.06 -18.49 5.82
C VAL A 343 -0.17 -17.29 5.54
N VAL A 344 0.60 -16.87 6.51
CA VAL A 344 1.44 -15.67 6.44
C VAL A 344 2.90 -15.99 6.69
N ASN A 345 3.80 -15.42 5.88
CA ASN A 345 5.22 -15.42 6.23
C ASN A 345 5.49 -14.36 7.30
N LYS A 346 6.29 -14.68 8.31
CA LYS A 346 6.70 -13.75 9.40
C LYS A 346 7.72 -12.74 8.89
N TYR A 347 7.32 -11.84 7.98
CA TYR A 347 8.16 -10.71 7.61
C TYR A 347 8.32 -9.73 8.78
N ALA A 348 9.34 -8.90 8.74
CA ALA A 348 9.79 -8.10 9.89
C ALA A 348 8.69 -7.23 10.51
N VAL A 349 7.88 -6.54 9.70
CA VAL A 349 6.78 -5.69 10.21
C VAL A 349 5.67 -6.54 10.81
N TYR A 350 5.31 -7.68 10.19
CA TYR A 350 4.34 -8.60 10.76
C TYR A 350 4.79 -9.09 12.15
N ALA A 351 6.00 -9.62 12.23
CA ALA A 351 6.55 -10.15 13.48
C ALA A 351 6.61 -9.12 14.61
N ARG A 352 6.79 -7.83 14.26
CA ARG A 352 6.92 -6.77 15.26
C ARG A 352 5.61 -6.08 15.63
N ASP A 353 4.76 -5.78 14.63
CA ASP A 353 3.61 -4.89 14.81
C ASP A 353 2.26 -5.62 14.73
N ILE A 354 2.19 -6.83 14.16
CA ILE A 354 0.94 -7.55 13.94
C ILE A 354 0.85 -8.82 14.81
N ASP A 355 1.85 -9.70 14.75
CA ASP A 355 1.88 -10.96 15.51
C ASP A 355 1.64 -10.75 17.03
N PRO A 356 2.24 -9.75 17.71
CA PRO A 356 2.02 -9.54 19.15
C PRO A 356 0.57 -9.14 19.51
N LEU A 357 -0.26 -8.78 18.53
CA LEU A 357 -1.66 -8.44 18.72
C LEU A 357 -2.55 -9.69 18.91
N GLY A 358 -2.03 -10.89 18.58
CA GLY A 358 -2.67 -12.17 18.85
C GLY A 358 -3.60 -12.67 17.76
N PHE A 359 -3.42 -12.22 16.51
CA PHE A 359 -4.14 -12.76 15.36
C PHE A 359 -3.93 -14.28 15.22
N LYS A 360 -4.99 -14.99 14.90
CA LYS A 360 -4.97 -16.43 14.62
C LYS A 360 -4.64 -16.66 13.16
N THR A 361 -3.42 -17.13 12.91
CA THR A 361 -2.87 -17.33 11.56
C THR A 361 -2.08 -18.63 11.50
N ILE A 362 -1.84 -19.11 10.29
CA ILE A 362 -0.87 -20.17 10.06
C ILE A 362 0.45 -19.47 9.67
N GLU A 363 1.41 -19.51 10.55
CA GLU A 363 2.68 -18.80 10.39
C GLU A 363 3.74 -19.65 9.75
N MET A 364 4.44 -19.09 8.77
CA MET A 364 5.65 -19.66 8.21
C MET A 364 6.84 -18.71 8.38
N THR A 365 8.03 -19.26 8.44
CA THR A 365 9.29 -18.49 8.48
C THR A 365 10.12 -18.88 7.26
N GLN A 366 9.85 -18.25 6.14
CA GLN A 366 10.48 -18.44 4.82
C GLN A 366 10.42 -19.85 4.23
N LEU A 367 9.95 -20.84 4.98
CA LEU A 367 9.85 -22.23 4.53
C LEU A 367 8.48 -22.82 4.85
N VAL A 368 7.97 -23.62 3.92
CA VAL A 368 6.77 -24.44 4.16
C VAL A 368 7.21 -25.70 4.88
N THR A 369 7.09 -25.73 6.20
CA THR A 369 7.46 -26.88 7.04
C THR A 369 6.32 -27.92 7.10
N ASN A 370 6.60 -29.11 7.64
CA ASN A 370 5.56 -30.12 7.89
C ASN A 370 4.47 -29.58 8.82
N GLU A 371 4.85 -28.75 9.79
CA GLU A 371 3.93 -28.13 10.75
C GLU A 371 2.97 -27.17 10.03
N VAL A 372 3.46 -26.28 9.14
CA VAL A 372 2.63 -25.39 8.34
C VAL A 372 1.63 -26.17 7.52
N VAL A 373 2.04 -27.27 6.89
CA VAL A 373 1.15 -28.15 6.11
C VAL A 373 0.09 -28.80 7.01
N ALA A 374 0.51 -29.34 8.15
CA ALA A 374 -0.42 -29.98 9.09
C ALA A 374 -1.45 -28.98 9.65
N GLN A 375 -1.02 -27.79 10.05
CA GLN A 375 -1.93 -26.72 10.50
C GLN A 375 -2.88 -26.29 9.40
N THR A 376 -2.39 -26.15 8.16
CA THR A 376 -3.24 -25.80 7.01
C THR A 376 -4.32 -26.86 6.76
N ARG A 377 -3.95 -28.15 6.79
CA ARG A 377 -4.93 -29.25 6.67
C ARG A 377 -5.97 -29.23 7.80
N ALA A 378 -5.52 -29.03 9.04
CA ALA A 378 -6.41 -28.95 10.20
C ALA A 378 -7.42 -27.81 10.07
N VAL A 379 -6.95 -26.60 9.73
CA VAL A 379 -7.82 -25.42 9.55
C VAL A 379 -8.78 -25.62 8.38
N LEU A 380 -8.34 -26.21 7.26
CA LEU A 380 -9.23 -26.49 6.12
C LEU A 380 -10.29 -27.55 6.45
N ALA A 381 -9.98 -28.52 7.29
CA ALA A 381 -10.91 -29.59 7.69
C ALA A 381 -11.92 -29.15 8.76
N ASP A 382 -11.57 -28.21 9.63
CA ASP A 382 -12.39 -27.78 10.76
C ASP A 382 -13.09 -26.44 10.49
N ARG A 383 -14.35 -26.50 10.09
CA ARG A 383 -15.19 -25.33 9.83
C ARG A 383 -15.40 -24.49 11.11
N ALA A 384 -15.64 -25.11 12.25
CA ALA A 384 -15.89 -24.39 13.50
C ALA A 384 -14.65 -23.62 13.94
N GLN A 385 -13.46 -24.20 13.79
CA GLN A 385 -12.19 -23.50 14.05
C GLN A 385 -12.01 -22.31 13.12
N ARG A 386 -12.30 -22.45 11.81
CA ARG A 386 -12.21 -21.34 10.85
C ARG A 386 -13.11 -20.18 11.23
N GLU A 387 -14.38 -20.48 11.58
CA GLU A 387 -15.34 -19.47 11.99
C GLU A 387 -14.91 -18.77 13.29
N ALA A 388 -14.43 -19.51 14.28
CA ALA A 388 -13.90 -18.94 15.53
C ALA A 388 -12.68 -18.04 15.29
N TRP A 389 -11.74 -18.46 14.44
CA TRP A 389 -10.58 -17.65 14.07
C TRP A 389 -11.00 -16.38 13.31
N ALA A 390 -11.93 -16.50 12.37
CA ALA A 390 -12.43 -15.38 11.59
C ALA A 390 -13.04 -14.28 12.48
N GLU A 391 -13.89 -14.66 13.44
CA GLU A 391 -14.50 -13.71 14.37
C GLU A 391 -13.45 -13.07 15.30
N ALA A 392 -12.55 -13.86 15.89
CA ALA A 392 -11.49 -13.34 16.74
C ALA A 392 -10.59 -12.36 15.98
N ASN A 393 -10.18 -12.71 14.75
CA ASN A 393 -9.34 -11.87 13.91
C ASN A 393 -10.07 -10.60 13.47
N PHE A 394 -11.34 -10.69 13.08
CA PHE A 394 -12.15 -9.52 12.71
C PHE A 394 -12.25 -8.54 13.88
N ALA A 395 -12.51 -9.03 15.10
CA ALA A 395 -12.53 -8.20 16.30
C ALA A 395 -11.20 -7.47 16.56
N LEU A 396 -10.05 -8.15 16.33
CA LEU A 396 -8.73 -7.52 16.40
C LEU A 396 -8.54 -6.50 15.28
N GLY A 397 -9.01 -6.78 14.06
CA GLY A 397 -9.01 -5.83 12.94
C GLY A 397 -9.77 -4.54 13.29
N VAL A 398 -10.99 -4.66 13.82
CA VAL A 398 -11.78 -3.51 14.34
C VAL A 398 -10.99 -2.73 15.38
N LYS A 399 -10.40 -3.42 16.34
CA LYS A 399 -9.70 -2.80 17.47
C LYS A 399 -8.44 -2.03 17.06
N TYR A 400 -7.67 -2.54 16.10
CA TYR A 400 -6.33 -2.02 15.82
C TYR A 400 -6.19 -1.35 14.45
N PHE A 401 -7.02 -1.72 13.46
CA PHE A 401 -6.84 -1.36 12.06
C PHE A 401 -8.09 -0.80 11.38
N SER A 402 -9.10 -0.36 12.17
CA SER A 402 -10.32 0.27 11.64
C SER A 402 -10.14 1.75 11.31
N TYR A 403 -11.09 2.28 10.56
CA TYR A 403 -11.20 3.72 10.30
C TYR A 403 -11.33 4.54 11.59
N ALA A 404 -12.00 4.02 12.63
CA ALA A 404 -12.07 4.68 13.93
C ALA A 404 -10.69 4.87 14.58
N VAL A 405 -9.78 3.90 14.40
CA VAL A 405 -8.39 4.01 14.90
C VAL A 405 -7.64 5.13 14.16
N ALA A 406 -7.71 5.14 12.82
CA ALA A 406 -7.06 6.18 12.03
C ALA A 406 -7.68 7.56 12.30
N ARG A 407 -9.01 7.66 12.41
CA ARG A 407 -9.73 8.90 12.76
C ARG A 407 -9.23 9.51 14.05
N ARG A 408 -9.12 8.74 15.13
CA ARG A 408 -8.61 9.21 16.41
C ARG A 408 -7.15 9.70 16.30
N LYS A 409 -6.31 8.97 15.59
CA LYS A 409 -4.90 9.32 15.42
C LYS A 409 -4.73 10.57 14.55
N LEU A 410 -5.49 10.71 13.46
CA LEU A 410 -5.49 11.89 12.59
C LEU A 410 -6.03 13.13 13.33
N ALA A 411 -7.09 12.98 14.11
CA ALA A 411 -7.60 14.07 14.98
C ALA A 411 -6.52 14.59 15.92
N ALA A 412 -5.76 13.68 16.56
CA ALA A 412 -4.66 14.07 17.44
C ALA A 412 -3.53 14.80 16.69
N ARG A 413 -3.22 14.42 15.43
CA ARG A 413 -2.21 15.14 14.62
C ARG A 413 -2.68 16.56 14.25
N LEU A 414 -3.95 16.68 13.84
CA LEU A 414 -4.53 18.00 13.55
C LEU A 414 -4.57 18.87 14.82
N ALA A 415 -4.98 18.32 15.96
CA ALA A 415 -4.99 19.04 17.22
C ALA A 415 -3.59 19.57 17.60
N ASN A 416 -2.55 18.75 17.46
CA ASN A 416 -1.16 19.16 17.71
C ASN A 416 -0.73 20.34 16.81
N LEU A 417 -1.07 20.29 15.52
CA LEU A 417 -0.70 21.32 14.56
C LEU A 417 -1.36 22.67 14.83
N TYR A 418 -2.54 22.66 15.44
CA TYR A 418 -3.30 23.89 15.76
C TYR A 418 -3.22 24.30 17.22
N GLY A 419 -2.53 23.54 18.08
CA GLY A 419 -2.45 23.81 19.52
C GLY A 419 -3.81 23.66 20.22
N GLU A 420 -4.74 22.89 19.62
CA GLU A 420 -6.03 22.59 20.22
C GLU A 420 -5.83 21.41 21.19
N GLY A 421 -6.18 21.60 22.47
CA GLY A 421 -6.14 20.49 23.44
C GLY A 421 -7.05 19.34 23.02
N VAL A 422 -6.58 18.10 23.18
CA VAL A 422 -7.33 16.88 22.91
C VAL A 422 -8.34 16.62 24.00
#